data_b3706bc763d9365b547b4ba0ab6e55c4
#
_entry.id   b3706bc763d9365b547b4ba0ab6e55c4
#
_cell.length_a   1.000
_cell.length_b   1.000
_cell.length_c   1.000
_cell.angle_alpha   90.00
_cell.angle_beta   90.00
_cell.angle_gamma   90.00
#
_symmetry.space_group_name_H-M   'P 1'
#
loop_
_entity.id
_entity.type
_entity.pdbx_description
1 polymer ?
#
loop_
_entity_poly.entity_id
_entity_poly.type
_entity_poly.pdbx_seq_one_letter_code
_entity_poly.pdbx_strand_id
1 'polypeptide(L)'
;MIENDNKLFGLLGKDIGYSFSRNYFSKKFEVENLKHQYVNFDLNDLSNFGELLNQKDIAGMNVTIPYKQDVIPFLDTLDPVAKAIGAVNTIVFKNGEKIGYNTDHIGFKKTLLKHLKPHQKQALVLGTGGAAKAICYVLEQLNIKALKVSRNEAKDKKTYAQLTNKDYIDHTLIINCTPLGTHPNTEAYPPIDFEQINHMHLLYDLIYNPETTTFMKMGKDKGASVLNGYQMLVEQAEASWTLWMNAHASK
;
A
#
# COMPACT_ATOMS: atom_id res chain seq x y z
N MET A 1 16.85 14.99 22.55
CA MET A 1 15.52 14.83 23.17
C MET A 1 14.54 15.42 22.18
N ILE A 2 13.65 14.63 21.59
CA ILE A 2 12.56 15.15 20.76
C ILE A 2 11.66 15.88 21.74
N GLU A 3 11.60 17.21 21.62
CA GLU A 3 10.76 18.03 22.45
C GLU A 3 9.33 17.51 22.40
N ASN A 4 8.71 17.49 23.56
CA ASN A 4 7.36 16.99 23.85
C ASN A 4 6.27 17.89 23.22
N ASP A 5 6.55 18.42 22.00
CA ASP A 5 5.66 19.28 21.27
C ASP A 5 4.51 18.49 20.66
N ASN A 6 3.32 19.00 20.87
CA ASN A 6 2.08 18.45 20.36
C ASN A 6 2.08 18.55 18.83
N LYS A 7 2.32 17.43 18.12
CA LYS A 7 2.38 17.40 16.66
C LYS A 7 1.15 16.72 16.08
N LEU A 8 0.66 17.24 14.97
CA LEU A 8 -0.45 16.68 14.22
C LEU A 8 0.06 15.86 13.04
N PHE A 9 -0.35 14.61 12.99
CA PHE A 9 -0.18 13.71 11.85
C PHE A 9 -1.54 13.30 11.30
N GLY A 10 -1.60 12.77 10.09
CA GLY A 10 -2.87 12.29 9.60
C GLY A 10 -2.81 11.42 8.36
N LEU A 11 -3.98 10.92 7.98
CA LEU A 11 -4.21 10.16 6.76
C LEU A 11 -5.12 10.96 5.84
N LEU A 12 -4.66 11.23 4.63
CA LEU A 12 -5.48 11.74 3.53
C LEU A 12 -6.07 10.59 2.72
N GLY A 13 -7.36 10.61 2.50
CA GLY A 13 -8.07 9.65 1.65
C GLY A 13 -9.51 10.06 1.44
N LYS A 14 -10.30 9.15 0.87
CA LYS A 14 -11.75 9.28 0.73
C LYS A 14 -12.43 8.09 1.36
N ASP A 15 -13.52 8.34 2.12
CA ASP A 15 -14.29 7.32 2.84
C ASP A 15 -13.42 6.47 3.79
N ILE A 16 -12.52 7.14 4.55
CA ILE A 16 -11.48 6.52 5.38
C ILE A 16 -11.84 6.43 6.88
N GLY A 17 -13.10 6.48 7.23
CA GLY A 17 -13.59 6.48 8.63
C GLY A 17 -13.07 5.30 9.48
N TYR A 18 -12.76 4.16 8.85
CA TYR A 18 -12.28 2.92 9.48
C TYR A 18 -10.76 2.70 9.32
N SER A 19 -10.00 3.75 9.16
CA SER A 19 -8.57 3.71 8.83
C SER A 19 -7.73 2.90 9.83
N PHE A 20 -6.92 1.96 9.31
CA PHE A 20 -5.85 1.28 10.04
C PHE A 20 -4.86 2.28 10.64
N SER A 21 -4.37 3.22 9.84
CA SER A 21 -3.30 4.14 10.23
C SER A 21 -3.68 4.99 11.44
N ARG A 22 -4.92 5.48 11.51
CA ARG A 22 -5.40 6.24 12.66
C ARG A 22 -5.34 5.42 13.95
N ASN A 23 -5.86 4.19 13.92
CA ASN A 23 -5.86 3.33 15.09
C ASN A 23 -4.43 2.93 15.48
N TYR A 24 -3.60 2.63 14.51
CA TYR A 24 -2.21 2.23 14.70
C TYR A 24 -1.40 3.34 15.38
N PHE A 25 -1.39 4.55 14.80
CA PHE A 25 -0.61 5.67 15.33
C PHE A 25 -1.17 6.21 16.65
N SER A 26 -2.49 6.24 16.83
CA SER A 26 -3.07 6.64 18.13
C SER A 26 -2.59 5.72 19.26
N LYS A 27 -2.60 4.39 19.02
CA LYS A 27 -2.09 3.42 19.99
C LYS A 27 -0.57 3.54 20.20
N LYS A 28 0.19 3.76 19.13
CA LYS A 28 1.64 3.99 19.20
C LYS A 28 1.97 5.20 20.05
N PHE A 29 1.28 6.32 19.84
CA PHE A 29 1.50 7.53 20.61
C PHE A 29 1.16 7.36 22.09
N GLU A 30 0.09 6.63 22.40
CA GLU A 30 -0.28 6.28 23.77
C GLU A 30 0.81 5.43 24.46
N VAL A 31 1.24 4.34 23.80
CA VAL A 31 2.25 3.40 24.35
C VAL A 31 3.61 4.07 24.55
N GLU A 32 4.00 4.96 23.63
CA GLU A 32 5.29 5.68 23.67
C GLU A 32 5.21 6.99 24.48
N ASN A 33 4.05 7.28 25.11
CA ASN A 33 3.78 8.51 25.87
C ASN A 33 4.07 9.80 25.08
N LEU A 34 3.75 9.78 23.78
CA LEU A 34 3.88 10.94 22.90
C LEU A 34 2.58 11.75 22.90
N LYS A 35 2.69 13.08 23.01
CA LYS A 35 1.53 14.00 22.99
C LYS A 35 1.06 14.32 21.56
N HIS A 36 1.35 13.46 20.59
CA HIS A 36 0.97 13.66 19.19
C HIS A 36 -0.47 13.23 18.96
N GLN A 37 -1.04 13.74 17.87
CA GLN A 37 -2.37 13.36 17.39
C GLN A 37 -2.28 12.80 15.97
N TYR A 38 -3.13 11.82 15.67
CA TYR A 38 -3.30 11.30 14.32
C TYR A 38 -4.77 11.37 13.92
N VAL A 39 -5.06 12.10 12.84
CA VAL A 39 -6.44 12.36 12.37
C VAL A 39 -6.66 11.84 10.94
N ASN A 40 -7.92 11.71 10.54
CA ASN A 40 -8.27 11.47 9.16
C ASN A 40 -8.62 12.79 8.47
N PHE A 41 -7.95 13.09 7.37
CA PHE A 41 -8.32 14.12 6.41
C PHE A 41 -9.15 13.43 5.30
N ASP A 42 -10.44 13.23 5.59
CA ASP A 42 -11.38 12.56 4.70
C ASP A 42 -11.96 13.59 3.72
N LEU A 43 -11.45 13.60 2.49
CA LEU A 43 -11.77 14.58 1.47
C LEU A 43 -12.49 13.93 0.29
N ASN A 44 -13.55 14.59 -0.21
CA ASN A 44 -14.25 14.15 -1.42
C ASN A 44 -13.42 14.36 -2.69
N ASP A 45 -12.58 15.41 -2.69
CA ASP A 45 -11.64 15.78 -3.76
C ASP A 45 -10.46 16.58 -3.19
N LEU A 46 -9.50 16.97 -4.03
CA LEU A 46 -8.31 17.71 -3.64
C LEU A 46 -8.39 19.23 -3.89
N SER A 47 -9.56 19.80 -4.15
CA SER A 47 -9.73 21.24 -4.46
C SER A 47 -9.14 22.16 -3.38
N ASN A 48 -9.31 21.83 -2.11
CA ASN A 48 -8.81 22.58 -0.97
C ASN A 48 -7.54 21.95 -0.34
N PHE A 49 -6.94 20.95 -0.98
CA PHE A 49 -5.80 20.22 -0.41
C PHE A 49 -4.56 21.12 -0.26
N GLY A 50 -4.34 22.06 -1.18
CA GLY A 50 -3.25 23.04 -1.08
C GLY A 50 -3.34 23.90 0.19
N GLU A 51 -4.54 24.31 0.59
CA GLU A 51 -4.76 25.07 1.83
C GLU A 51 -4.48 24.20 3.07
N LEU A 52 -4.94 22.95 3.05
CA LEU A 52 -4.67 21.99 4.12
C LEU A 52 -3.16 21.78 4.33
N LEU A 53 -2.38 21.64 3.24
CA LEU A 53 -0.93 21.46 3.31
C LEU A 53 -0.18 22.68 3.87
N ASN A 54 -0.78 23.85 3.84
CA ASN A 54 -0.19 25.07 4.39
C ASN A 54 -0.50 25.31 5.87
N GLN A 55 -1.26 24.43 6.52
CA GLN A 55 -1.48 24.47 7.96
C GLN A 55 -0.17 24.14 8.68
N LYS A 56 0.28 25.06 9.55
CA LYS A 56 1.61 24.99 10.19
C LYS A 56 1.78 23.82 11.18
N ASP A 57 0.67 23.24 11.65
CA ASP A 57 0.69 22.23 12.71
C ASP A 57 0.82 20.80 12.21
N ILE A 58 0.72 20.58 10.88
CA ILE A 58 0.84 19.24 10.30
C ILE A 58 2.32 18.87 10.19
N ALA A 59 2.73 17.86 10.94
CA ALA A 59 4.10 17.35 10.98
C ALA A 59 4.37 16.20 10.00
N GLY A 60 3.33 15.52 9.56
CA GLY A 60 3.44 14.44 8.59
C GLY A 60 2.07 13.94 8.15
N MET A 61 2.00 13.39 6.95
CA MET A 61 0.74 12.91 6.38
C MET A 61 0.96 11.62 5.62
N ASN A 62 0.12 10.60 5.90
CA ASN A 62 -0.02 9.48 4.97
C ASN A 62 -1.08 9.80 3.91
N VAL A 63 -0.99 9.13 2.77
CA VAL A 63 -1.93 9.24 1.66
C VAL A 63 -2.41 7.86 1.24
N THR A 64 -3.72 7.70 1.12
CA THR A 64 -4.35 6.45 0.65
C THR A 64 -5.24 6.68 -0.56
N ILE A 65 -6.02 5.66 -0.93
CA ILE A 65 -6.97 5.68 -2.04
C ILE A 65 -7.96 6.85 -1.87
N PRO A 66 -8.28 7.58 -2.98
CA PRO A 66 -7.76 7.40 -4.34
C PRO A 66 -6.52 8.24 -4.63
N TYR A 67 -6.01 9.04 -3.70
CA TYR A 67 -5.18 10.22 -3.92
C TYR A 67 -3.67 9.99 -4.06
N LYS A 68 -3.17 8.75 -3.98
CA LYS A 68 -1.71 8.46 -4.01
C LYS A 68 -0.97 9.00 -5.24
N GLN A 69 -1.65 9.22 -6.35
CA GLN A 69 -1.10 9.81 -7.57
C GLN A 69 -1.45 11.30 -7.66
N ASP A 70 -2.68 11.64 -7.29
CA ASP A 70 -3.25 12.97 -7.50
C ASP A 70 -2.66 14.03 -6.55
N VAL A 71 -2.00 13.61 -5.46
CA VAL A 71 -1.29 14.54 -4.55
C VAL A 71 0.03 15.03 -5.10
N ILE A 72 0.62 14.34 -6.09
CA ILE A 72 1.95 14.66 -6.60
C ILE A 72 2.10 16.13 -7.05
N PRO A 73 1.15 16.74 -7.77
CA PRO A 73 1.24 18.13 -8.19
C PRO A 73 1.26 19.16 -7.04
N PHE A 74 0.87 18.78 -5.84
CA PHE A 74 0.82 19.64 -4.65
C PHE A 74 2.12 19.60 -3.83
N LEU A 75 3.09 18.77 -4.21
CA LEU A 75 4.33 18.56 -3.46
C LEU A 75 5.49 19.32 -4.14
N ASP A 76 6.42 19.82 -3.32
CA ASP A 76 7.57 20.56 -3.81
C ASP A 76 8.62 19.64 -4.45
N THR A 77 8.84 18.45 -3.84
CA THR A 77 9.78 17.45 -4.35
C THR A 77 9.29 16.03 -4.11
N LEU A 78 9.87 15.07 -4.83
CA LEU A 78 9.65 13.65 -4.63
C LEU A 78 10.97 12.95 -4.31
N ASP A 79 10.93 12.04 -3.35
CA ASP A 79 11.99 11.05 -3.18
C ASP A 79 12.20 10.26 -4.48
N PRO A 80 13.43 9.90 -4.84
CA PRO A 80 13.71 9.18 -6.09
C PRO A 80 12.88 7.91 -6.28
N VAL A 81 12.62 7.15 -5.21
CA VAL A 81 11.81 5.93 -5.27
C VAL A 81 10.33 6.26 -5.48
N ALA A 82 9.79 7.26 -4.78
CA ALA A 82 8.42 7.72 -4.99
C ALA A 82 8.20 8.23 -6.41
N LYS A 83 9.20 8.92 -6.97
CA LYS A 83 9.21 9.37 -8.38
C LYS A 83 9.21 8.19 -9.35
N ALA A 84 10.04 7.18 -9.13
CA ALA A 84 10.10 5.98 -9.97
C ALA A 84 8.79 5.18 -9.91
N ILE A 85 8.17 5.05 -8.73
CA ILE A 85 6.88 4.41 -8.53
C ILE A 85 5.74 5.22 -9.18
N GLY A 86 5.82 6.55 -9.17
CA GLY A 86 4.76 7.45 -9.61
C GLY A 86 3.54 7.42 -8.68
N ALA A 87 3.76 7.23 -7.37
CA ALA A 87 2.73 7.30 -6.34
C ALA A 87 3.35 7.65 -4.98
N VAL A 88 2.64 8.44 -4.19
CA VAL A 88 3.02 8.89 -2.85
C VAL A 88 2.03 8.33 -1.83
N ASN A 89 2.54 7.73 -0.75
CA ASN A 89 1.73 7.34 0.40
C ASN A 89 2.16 8.03 1.70
N THR A 90 3.24 8.84 1.67
CA THR A 90 3.76 9.54 2.83
C THR A 90 4.28 10.90 2.41
N ILE A 91 3.84 11.96 3.08
CA ILE A 91 4.31 13.35 2.91
C ILE A 91 5.09 13.72 4.16
N VAL A 92 6.28 14.25 3.96
CA VAL A 92 7.17 14.79 5.00
C VAL A 92 7.24 16.30 4.85
N PHE A 93 7.04 17.01 5.95
CA PHE A 93 7.21 18.46 6.02
C PHE A 93 8.59 18.75 6.64
N LYS A 94 9.47 19.38 5.88
CA LYS A 94 10.84 19.67 6.32
C LYS A 94 11.31 21.03 5.78
N ASN A 95 11.69 21.94 6.67
CA ASN A 95 12.19 23.27 6.31
C ASN A 95 11.24 24.07 5.38
N GLY A 96 9.93 23.88 5.55
CA GLY A 96 8.92 24.51 4.69
C GLY A 96 8.63 23.76 3.39
N GLU A 97 9.38 22.71 3.05
CA GLU A 97 9.15 21.87 1.88
C GLU A 97 8.24 20.68 2.19
N LYS A 98 7.40 20.31 1.23
CA LYS A 98 6.54 19.13 1.20
C LYS A 98 7.15 18.07 0.31
N ILE A 99 7.71 17.03 0.90
CA ILE A 99 8.45 15.97 0.19
C ILE A 99 7.62 14.70 0.16
N GLY A 100 7.35 14.19 -1.05
CA GLY A 100 6.59 12.94 -1.23
C GLY A 100 7.45 11.69 -1.21
N TYR A 101 7.05 10.72 -0.41
CA TYR A 101 7.67 9.40 -0.29
C TYR A 101 6.66 8.29 -0.58
N ASN A 102 7.18 7.10 -0.84
CA ASN A 102 6.35 5.89 -0.91
C ASN A 102 6.93 4.82 0.01
N THR A 103 6.25 4.53 1.12
CA THR A 103 6.65 3.50 2.08
C THR A 103 5.98 2.15 1.83
N ASP A 104 4.99 2.06 0.94
CA ASP A 104 4.33 0.81 0.57
C ASP A 104 5.36 -0.21 0.04
N HIS A 105 6.32 0.25 -0.77
CA HIS A 105 7.37 -0.62 -1.31
C HIS A 105 8.23 -1.24 -0.21
N ILE A 106 8.47 -0.52 0.89
CA ILE A 106 9.26 -1.03 2.05
C ILE A 106 8.46 -2.13 2.75
N GLY A 107 7.19 -1.85 3.06
CA GLY A 107 6.31 -2.79 3.73
C GLY A 107 6.12 -4.08 2.93
N PHE A 108 5.84 -3.94 1.64
CA PHE A 108 5.66 -5.09 0.75
C PHE A 108 6.94 -5.92 0.62
N LYS A 109 8.10 -5.28 0.35
CA LYS A 109 9.38 -5.97 0.20
C LYS A 109 9.75 -6.76 1.44
N LYS A 110 9.68 -6.14 2.62
CA LYS A 110 9.99 -6.79 3.89
C LYS A 110 9.11 -8.00 4.15
N THR A 111 7.82 -7.91 3.84
CA THR A 111 6.86 -8.99 4.08
C THR A 111 7.02 -10.09 3.05
N LEU A 112 7.12 -9.75 1.76
CA LEU A 112 7.27 -10.74 0.69
C LEU A 112 8.51 -11.61 0.88
N LEU A 113 9.66 -11.01 1.20
CA LEU A 113 10.93 -11.74 1.35
C LEU A 113 10.91 -12.83 2.42
N LYS A 114 10.03 -12.72 3.43
CA LYS A 114 9.85 -13.76 4.46
C LYS A 114 9.15 -15.02 3.95
N HIS A 115 8.44 -14.93 2.81
CA HIS A 115 7.56 -15.97 2.29
C HIS A 115 7.88 -16.39 0.86
N LEU A 116 8.68 -15.59 0.14
CA LEU A 116 9.04 -15.83 -1.25
C LEU A 116 9.88 -17.10 -1.40
N LYS A 117 9.45 -17.98 -2.31
CA LYS A 117 10.17 -19.21 -2.63
C LYS A 117 11.03 -19.03 -3.90
N PRO A 118 12.14 -19.79 -4.06
CA PRO A 118 13.07 -19.62 -5.18
C PRO A 118 12.46 -19.79 -6.57
N HIS A 119 11.39 -20.59 -6.71
CA HIS A 119 10.71 -20.82 -7.98
C HIS A 119 9.76 -19.68 -8.40
N GLN A 120 9.39 -18.80 -7.48
CA GLN A 120 8.46 -17.69 -7.72
C GLN A 120 9.16 -16.53 -8.45
N LYS A 121 9.42 -16.71 -9.73
CA LYS A 121 10.14 -15.75 -10.60
C LYS A 121 9.22 -14.88 -11.45
N GLN A 122 7.92 -15.16 -11.43
CA GLN A 122 6.91 -14.40 -12.15
C GLN A 122 5.68 -14.21 -11.26
N ALA A 123 5.02 -13.05 -11.40
CA ALA A 123 3.88 -12.68 -10.57
C ALA A 123 2.71 -12.16 -11.40
N LEU A 124 1.47 -12.57 -11.08
CA LEU A 124 0.26 -11.85 -11.47
C LEU A 124 -0.01 -10.74 -10.47
N VAL A 125 -0.12 -9.50 -10.94
CA VAL A 125 -0.48 -8.34 -10.14
C VAL A 125 -1.90 -7.91 -10.53
N LEU A 126 -2.86 -8.19 -9.65
CA LEU A 126 -4.27 -7.93 -9.89
C LEU A 126 -4.60 -6.50 -9.47
N GLY A 127 -4.89 -5.63 -10.44
CA GLY A 127 -5.11 -4.20 -10.24
C GLY A 127 -3.96 -3.32 -10.73
N THR A 128 -4.24 -2.01 -10.92
CA THR A 128 -3.32 -1.04 -11.53
C THR A 128 -3.25 0.30 -10.79
N GLY A 129 -3.75 0.37 -9.55
CA GLY A 129 -3.74 1.56 -8.70
C GLY A 129 -2.36 1.88 -8.11
N GLY A 130 -2.31 2.89 -7.24
CA GLY A 130 -1.06 3.34 -6.61
C GLY A 130 -0.33 2.24 -5.83
N ALA A 131 -1.05 1.33 -5.15
CA ALA A 131 -0.44 0.18 -4.49
C ALA A 131 0.22 -0.76 -5.50
N ALA A 132 -0.48 -1.12 -6.60
CA ALA A 132 0.07 -1.98 -7.64
C ALA A 132 1.36 -1.43 -8.26
N LYS A 133 1.51 -0.11 -8.38
CA LYS A 133 2.74 0.54 -8.86
C LYS A 133 3.92 0.26 -7.91
N ALA A 134 3.71 0.42 -6.60
CA ALA A 134 4.74 0.12 -5.60
C ALA A 134 5.12 -1.36 -5.59
N ILE A 135 4.13 -2.26 -5.75
CA ILE A 135 4.35 -3.70 -5.86
C ILE A 135 5.19 -4.03 -7.10
N CYS A 136 4.81 -3.53 -8.28
CA CYS A 136 5.57 -3.75 -9.52
C CYS A 136 7.01 -3.25 -9.41
N TYR A 137 7.23 -2.09 -8.79
CA TYR A 137 8.56 -1.56 -8.52
C TYR A 137 9.41 -2.55 -7.70
N VAL A 138 8.85 -3.11 -6.61
CA VAL A 138 9.57 -4.09 -5.78
C VAL A 138 9.84 -5.39 -6.54
N LEU A 139 8.87 -5.89 -7.31
CA LEU A 139 9.04 -7.10 -8.11
C LEU A 139 10.17 -6.95 -9.12
N GLU A 140 10.27 -5.79 -9.78
CA GLU A 140 11.37 -5.45 -10.67
C GLU A 140 12.73 -5.47 -9.94
N GLN A 141 12.82 -4.85 -8.75
CA GLN A 141 14.02 -4.86 -7.91
C GLN A 141 14.45 -6.27 -7.47
N LEU A 142 13.50 -7.19 -7.41
CA LEU A 142 13.73 -8.61 -7.05
C LEU A 142 13.93 -9.51 -8.29
N ASN A 143 13.98 -8.94 -9.51
CA ASN A 143 14.02 -9.66 -10.78
C ASN A 143 12.84 -10.64 -10.94
N ILE A 144 11.66 -10.28 -10.45
CA ILE A 144 10.41 -11.02 -10.62
C ILE A 144 9.59 -10.33 -11.72
N LYS A 145 9.30 -11.04 -12.81
CA LYS A 145 8.51 -10.50 -13.91
C LYS A 145 7.04 -10.36 -13.50
N ALA A 146 6.50 -9.15 -13.60
CA ALA A 146 5.11 -8.87 -13.26
C ALA A 146 4.24 -8.83 -14.52
N LEU A 147 3.16 -9.63 -14.54
CA LEU A 147 2.05 -9.50 -15.49
C LEU A 147 0.91 -8.79 -14.78
N LYS A 148 0.61 -7.57 -15.20
CA LYS A 148 -0.51 -6.79 -14.67
C LYS A 148 -1.84 -7.31 -15.23
N VAL A 149 -2.83 -7.45 -14.34
CA VAL A 149 -4.19 -7.89 -14.70
C VAL A 149 -5.20 -6.83 -14.25
N SER A 150 -6.12 -6.46 -15.13
CA SER A 150 -7.14 -5.47 -14.81
C SER A 150 -8.46 -5.77 -15.53
N ARG A 151 -9.51 -5.00 -15.21
CA ARG A 151 -10.82 -5.10 -15.88
C ARG A 151 -10.79 -4.61 -17.33
N ASN A 152 -9.91 -3.65 -17.62
CA ASN A 152 -9.83 -2.98 -18.90
C ASN A 152 -8.56 -3.40 -19.64
N GLU A 153 -8.68 -3.67 -20.92
CA GLU A 153 -7.57 -4.02 -21.81
C GLU A 153 -6.61 -2.83 -22.00
N ALA A 154 -5.32 -3.11 -22.06
CA ALA A 154 -4.29 -2.20 -22.57
C ALA A 154 -3.06 -3.00 -22.99
N LYS A 155 -2.14 -2.36 -23.72
CA LYS A 155 -0.96 -2.98 -24.33
C LYS A 155 -0.03 -3.68 -23.33
N ASP A 156 0.04 -3.19 -22.07
CA ASP A 156 0.99 -3.66 -21.05
C ASP A 156 0.33 -4.51 -19.96
N LYS A 157 -0.90 -4.98 -20.17
CA LYS A 157 -1.67 -5.78 -19.20
C LYS A 157 -2.68 -6.68 -19.89
N LYS A 158 -3.10 -7.73 -19.18
CA LYS A 158 -4.21 -8.60 -19.59
C LYS A 158 -5.50 -8.23 -18.84
N THR A 159 -6.62 -8.60 -19.42
CA THR A 159 -7.88 -8.72 -18.66
C THR A 159 -7.94 -10.08 -17.97
N TYR A 160 -8.83 -10.25 -17.01
CA TYR A 160 -9.06 -11.55 -16.34
C TYR A 160 -9.46 -12.63 -17.35
N ALA A 161 -10.29 -12.28 -18.37
CA ALA A 161 -10.73 -13.21 -19.41
C ALA A 161 -9.60 -13.64 -20.37
N GLN A 162 -8.51 -12.88 -20.45
CA GLN A 162 -7.35 -13.20 -21.28
C GLN A 162 -6.30 -14.06 -20.57
N LEU A 163 -6.51 -14.36 -19.28
CA LEU A 163 -5.63 -15.28 -18.58
C LEU A 163 -5.82 -16.72 -19.09
N THR A 164 -4.72 -17.39 -19.30
CA THR A 164 -4.67 -18.77 -19.78
C THR A 164 -4.07 -19.68 -18.70
N ASN A 165 -4.25 -21.00 -18.81
CA ASN A 165 -3.63 -21.96 -17.91
C ASN A 165 -2.10 -21.77 -17.82
N LYS A 166 -1.47 -21.39 -18.94
CA LYS A 166 -0.03 -21.09 -18.97
C LYS A 166 0.34 -19.90 -18.07
N ASP A 167 -0.51 -18.89 -17.99
CA ASP A 167 -0.25 -17.73 -17.12
C ASP A 167 -0.21 -18.16 -15.63
N TYR A 168 -1.06 -19.08 -15.20
CA TYR A 168 -1.05 -19.60 -13.83
C TYR A 168 0.14 -20.53 -13.56
N ILE A 169 0.54 -21.34 -14.54
CA ILE A 169 1.74 -22.19 -14.41
C ILE A 169 3.01 -21.36 -14.26
N ASP A 170 3.14 -20.30 -15.04
CA ASP A 170 4.33 -19.45 -15.08
C ASP A 170 4.39 -18.48 -13.88
N HIS A 171 3.22 -18.00 -13.39
CA HIS A 171 3.13 -16.95 -12.37
C HIS A 171 2.58 -17.51 -11.05
N THR A 172 3.44 -18.21 -10.32
CA THR A 172 3.06 -18.84 -9.04
C THR A 172 3.00 -17.88 -7.85
N LEU A 173 3.28 -16.59 -8.04
CA LEU A 173 3.00 -15.51 -7.10
C LEU A 173 1.82 -14.67 -7.63
N ILE A 174 0.73 -14.61 -6.88
CA ILE A 174 -0.47 -13.86 -7.26
C ILE A 174 -0.79 -12.83 -6.19
N ILE A 175 -0.81 -11.54 -6.56
CA ILE A 175 -0.93 -10.43 -5.62
C ILE A 175 -2.21 -9.66 -5.89
N ASN A 176 -3.14 -9.66 -4.95
CA ASN A 176 -4.35 -8.85 -5.02
C ASN A 176 -4.06 -7.42 -4.56
N CYS A 177 -4.01 -6.49 -5.51
CA CYS A 177 -3.90 -5.04 -5.30
C CYS A 177 -5.24 -4.32 -5.54
N THR A 178 -6.34 -5.07 -5.70
CA THR A 178 -7.70 -4.51 -5.86
C THR A 178 -8.36 -4.34 -4.50
N PRO A 179 -9.43 -3.53 -4.39
CA PRO A 179 -10.24 -3.44 -3.16
C PRO A 179 -11.25 -4.60 -3.03
N LEU A 180 -11.31 -5.56 -3.96
CA LEU A 180 -12.28 -6.66 -3.95
C LEU A 180 -12.01 -7.61 -2.78
N GLY A 181 -12.97 -7.72 -1.88
CA GLY A 181 -12.89 -8.51 -0.65
C GLY A 181 -12.66 -7.68 0.61
N THR A 182 -12.52 -6.33 0.49
CA THR A 182 -12.44 -5.45 1.65
C THR A 182 -13.83 -5.17 2.22
N HIS A 183 -13.91 -4.99 3.53
CA HIS A 183 -15.14 -4.56 4.20
C HIS A 183 -15.70 -3.25 3.57
N PRO A 184 -17.03 -3.09 3.36
CA PRO A 184 -18.10 -4.03 3.77
C PRO A 184 -18.36 -5.20 2.79
N ASN A 185 -17.83 -5.16 1.55
CA ASN A 185 -18.10 -6.19 0.53
C ASN A 185 -17.07 -7.34 0.58
N THR A 186 -17.12 -8.11 1.67
CA THR A 186 -16.12 -9.16 1.97
C THR A 186 -16.22 -10.40 1.09
N GLU A 187 -17.38 -10.60 0.43
CA GLU A 187 -17.61 -11.74 -0.46
C GLU A 187 -17.01 -11.53 -1.85
N ALA A 188 -16.72 -10.29 -2.23
CA ALA A 188 -16.10 -9.98 -3.51
C ALA A 188 -14.65 -10.48 -3.57
N TYR A 189 -14.20 -10.90 -4.74
CA TYR A 189 -12.81 -11.32 -4.98
C TYR A 189 -12.43 -11.10 -6.46
N PRO A 190 -11.14 -11.01 -6.78
CA PRO A 190 -10.68 -10.95 -8.16
C PRO A 190 -11.09 -12.22 -8.94
N PRO A 191 -11.71 -12.09 -10.14
CA PRO A 191 -12.26 -13.22 -10.87
C PRO A 191 -11.16 -13.99 -11.63
N ILE A 192 -10.22 -14.59 -10.88
CA ILE A 192 -9.22 -15.52 -11.41
C ILE A 192 -9.77 -16.95 -11.42
N ASP A 193 -9.17 -17.83 -12.21
CA ASP A 193 -9.53 -19.25 -12.22
C ASP A 193 -8.81 -20.01 -11.09
N PHE A 194 -9.50 -20.26 -10.00
CA PHE A 194 -8.95 -20.97 -8.84
C PHE A 194 -8.70 -22.47 -9.11
N GLU A 195 -9.25 -23.07 -10.17
CA GLU A 195 -8.94 -24.45 -10.53
C GLU A 195 -7.48 -24.62 -11.01
N GLN A 196 -6.84 -23.51 -11.40
CA GLN A 196 -5.43 -23.50 -11.80
C GLN A 196 -4.48 -23.31 -10.59
N ILE A 197 -5.02 -23.02 -9.41
CA ILE A 197 -4.23 -22.77 -8.20
C ILE A 197 -3.87 -24.10 -7.51
N ASN A 198 -2.67 -24.20 -6.94
CA ASN A 198 -2.18 -25.37 -6.24
C ASN A 198 -1.10 -24.99 -5.20
N HIS A 199 -0.48 -25.99 -4.56
CA HIS A 199 0.51 -25.84 -3.50
C HIS A 199 1.80 -25.08 -3.90
N MET A 200 2.05 -24.88 -5.18
CA MET A 200 3.18 -24.07 -5.66
C MET A 200 2.92 -22.57 -5.57
N HIS A 201 1.65 -22.18 -5.46
CA HIS A 201 1.27 -20.79 -5.45
C HIS A 201 1.41 -20.11 -4.08
N LEU A 202 1.73 -18.83 -4.13
CA LEU A 202 1.58 -17.88 -3.03
C LEU A 202 0.57 -16.81 -3.44
N LEU A 203 -0.56 -16.74 -2.75
CA LEU A 203 -1.56 -15.68 -2.92
C LEU A 203 -1.34 -14.63 -1.84
N TYR A 204 -0.95 -13.43 -2.24
CA TYR A 204 -0.77 -12.31 -1.35
C TYR A 204 -1.90 -11.30 -1.56
N ASP A 205 -2.77 -11.16 -0.56
CA ASP A 205 -3.82 -10.16 -0.55
C ASP A 205 -3.35 -8.91 0.20
N LEU A 206 -3.40 -7.74 -0.43
CA LEU A 206 -3.07 -6.49 0.27
C LEU A 206 -4.16 -6.03 1.24
N ILE A 207 -5.32 -6.70 1.23
CA ILE A 207 -6.41 -6.46 2.18
C ILE A 207 -6.03 -7.05 3.55
N TYR A 208 -6.40 -6.33 4.62
CA TYR A 208 -6.18 -6.75 6.00
C TYR A 208 -7.48 -6.91 6.79
N ASN A 209 -8.56 -6.33 6.30
CA ASN A 209 -9.90 -6.42 6.89
C ASN A 209 -10.93 -6.81 5.81
N PRO A 210 -11.45 -8.05 5.89
CA PRO A 210 -11.28 -9.07 6.93
C PRO A 210 -9.85 -9.65 6.97
N GLU A 211 -9.48 -10.29 8.09
CA GLU A 211 -8.18 -10.97 8.25
C GLU A 211 -7.95 -12.07 7.22
N THR A 212 -9.03 -12.78 6.86
CA THR A 212 -9.02 -13.82 5.80
C THR A 212 -10.10 -13.47 4.78
N THR A 213 -9.68 -13.05 3.60
CA THR A 213 -10.59 -12.72 2.48
C THR A 213 -11.08 -13.96 1.75
N THR A 214 -12.15 -13.83 0.95
CA THR A 214 -12.63 -14.90 0.07
C THR A 214 -11.54 -15.36 -0.91
N PHE A 215 -10.76 -14.44 -1.47
CA PHE A 215 -9.60 -14.76 -2.31
C PHE A 215 -8.59 -15.68 -1.59
N MET A 216 -8.27 -15.40 -0.33
CA MET A 216 -7.36 -16.22 0.46
C MET A 216 -7.96 -17.59 0.79
N LYS A 217 -9.24 -17.65 1.17
CA LYS A 217 -9.95 -18.93 1.46
C LYS A 217 -9.90 -19.85 0.25
N MET A 218 -10.32 -19.37 -0.91
CA MET A 218 -10.32 -20.14 -2.15
C MET A 218 -8.92 -20.62 -2.54
N GLY A 219 -7.90 -19.79 -2.39
CA GLY A 219 -6.51 -20.21 -2.62
C GLY A 219 -6.04 -21.28 -1.66
N LYS A 220 -6.34 -21.14 -0.37
CA LYS A 220 -5.99 -22.10 0.67
C LYS A 220 -6.66 -23.47 0.44
N ASP A 221 -7.91 -23.49 -0.01
CA ASP A 221 -8.66 -24.72 -0.34
C ASP A 221 -8.03 -25.49 -1.51
N LYS A 222 -7.27 -24.81 -2.38
CA LYS A 222 -6.46 -25.40 -3.45
C LYS A 222 -5.02 -25.73 -3.02
N GLY A 223 -4.69 -25.56 -1.75
CA GLY A 223 -3.38 -25.88 -1.18
C GLY A 223 -2.34 -24.78 -1.30
N ALA A 224 -2.68 -23.58 -1.80
CA ALA A 224 -1.77 -22.47 -1.89
C ALA A 224 -1.37 -21.91 -0.51
N SER A 225 -0.17 -21.34 -0.42
CA SER A 225 0.19 -20.46 0.69
C SER A 225 -0.54 -19.13 0.55
N VAL A 226 -0.99 -18.53 1.66
CA VAL A 226 -1.73 -17.27 1.62
C VAL A 226 -1.16 -16.26 2.62
N LEU A 227 -1.17 -14.98 2.26
CA LEU A 227 -0.77 -13.85 3.10
C LEU A 227 -1.81 -12.76 3.02
N ASN A 228 -2.08 -12.07 4.14
CA ASN A 228 -2.85 -10.83 4.14
C ASN A 228 -1.97 -9.57 4.21
N GLY A 229 -2.59 -8.39 4.05
CA GLY A 229 -1.90 -7.11 4.01
C GLY A 229 -1.48 -6.54 5.37
N TYR A 230 -1.85 -7.16 6.50
CA TYR A 230 -1.66 -6.56 7.81
C TYR A 230 -0.20 -6.22 8.13
N GLN A 231 0.71 -7.18 7.95
CA GLN A 231 2.13 -6.95 8.24
C GLN A 231 2.76 -5.90 7.30
N MET A 232 2.32 -5.86 6.04
CA MET A 232 2.75 -4.80 5.11
C MET A 232 2.31 -3.41 5.60
N LEU A 233 1.08 -3.29 6.13
CA LEU A 233 0.58 -2.04 6.69
C LEU A 233 1.39 -1.58 7.91
N VAL A 234 1.76 -2.50 8.80
CA VAL A 234 2.61 -2.20 9.95
C VAL A 234 3.98 -1.69 9.48
N GLU A 235 4.65 -2.43 8.60
CA GLU A 235 6.00 -2.08 8.13
C GLU A 235 6.04 -0.74 7.37
N GLN A 236 5.01 -0.42 6.55
CA GLN A 236 4.94 0.88 5.87
C GLN A 236 4.64 2.03 6.84
N ALA A 237 3.83 1.79 7.90
CA ALA A 237 3.56 2.80 8.91
C ALA A 237 4.82 3.13 9.73
N GLU A 238 5.59 2.13 10.14
CA GLU A 238 6.87 2.33 10.84
C GLU A 238 7.91 3.04 9.94
N ALA A 239 7.92 2.74 8.65
CA ALA A 239 8.78 3.46 7.71
C ALA A 239 8.36 4.94 7.58
N SER A 240 7.05 5.24 7.52
CA SER A 240 6.54 6.61 7.54
C SER A 240 6.92 7.34 8.83
N TRP A 241 6.77 6.67 9.97
CA TRP A 241 7.17 7.20 11.27
C TRP A 241 8.65 7.56 11.32
N THR A 242 9.50 6.68 10.82
CA THR A 242 10.95 6.92 10.75
C THR A 242 11.29 8.15 9.90
N LEU A 243 10.62 8.32 8.76
CA LEU A 243 10.80 9.50 7.90
C LEU A 243 10.41 10.80 8.60
N TRP A 244 9.26 10.81 9.30
CA TRP A 244 8.80 11.99 10.03
C TRP A 244 9.75 12.33 11.19
N MET A 245 10.17 11.32 11.97
CA MET A 245 11.10 11.56 13.09
C MET A 245 12.44 12.10 12.60
N ASN A 246 12.99 11.58 11.51
CA ASN A 246 14.23 12.07 10.92
C ASN A 246 14.12 13.50 10.37
N ALA A 247 12.94 13.90 9.90
CA ALA A 247 12.70 15.25 9.42
C ALA A 247 12.63 16.28 10.56
N HIS A 248 12.18 15.85 11.73
CA HIS A 248 12.00 16.68 12.92
C HIS A 248 13.13 16.54 13.97
N ALA A 249 14.09 15.64 13.75
CA ALA A 249 15.28 15.57 14.58
C ALA A 249 16.08 16.86 14.39
N SER A 250 16.21 17.65 15.46
CA SER A 250 17.10 18.80 15.48
C SER A 250 18.54 18.34 15.15
N LYS A 251 19.21 19.06 14.27
CA LYS A 251 20.66 18.88 14.04
C LYS A 251 21.44 19.31 15.26
#